data_a12ca63a2462797ff16204e107c0ad6c
#
_entry.id   a12ca63a2462797ff16204e107c0ad6c
#
_cell.length_a   1.000
_cell.length_b   1.000
_cell.length_c   1.000
_cell.angle_alpha   90.00
_cell.angle_beta   90.00
_cell.angle_gamma   90.00
#
_symmetry.space_group_name_H-M   'P 1'
#
loop_
_entity.id
_entity.type
_entity.pdbx_description
1 polymer ?
#
loop_
_entity_poly.entity_id
_entity_poly.type
_entity_poly.pdbx_seq_one_letter_code
_entity_poly.pdbx_strand_id
1 'polypeptide(L)'
;MKKRSFLQSAALLAAVSTFSLAQAQTLTPIKFQLDWRFEGPAALFLQPVAKGHFKAAGLDVTVDAGNGSGGAVQRVASGSYDMGFADLAAVMEFHANNPDAQNKPVAVMMVYNNTPASVMALKKSGITKPADLTGKKLGAPVFDAGRRAFPIFQKANGIGAVQWTAMDPPLRETMLVRGDVDAITGF
;
A
#
# COMPACT_ATOMS: atom_id res chain seq x y z
N MET A 1 -28.56 61.19 -25.12
CA MET A 1 -28.01 60.68 -23.83
C MET A 1 -28.56 59.31 -23.42
N LYS A 2 -29.78 58.92 -23.73
CA LYS A 2 -30.43 57.62 -23.25
C LYS A 2 -29.87 56.32 -23.88
N LYS A 3 -29.31 56.35 -25.12
CA LYS A 3 -28.78 55.17 -25.82
C LYS A 3 -27.43 54.66 -25.27
N ARG A 4 -26.57 55.55 -24.77
CA ARG A 4 -25.27 55.18 -24.19
C ARG A 4 -25.42 54.47 -22.83
N SER A 5 -26.33 54.90 -22.00
CA SER A 5 -26.61 54.29 -20.70
C SER A 5 -27.18 52.86 -20.85
N PHE A 6 -27.99 52.61 -21.89
CA PHE A 6 -28.57 51.29 -22.13
C PHE A 6 -27.53 50.25 -22.57
N LEU A 7 -26.56 50.70 -23.41
CA LEU A 7 -25.45 49.84 -23.84
C LEU A 7 -24.46 49.53 -22.70
N GLN A 8 -24.23 50.47 -21.79
CA GLN A 8 -23.39 50.23 -20.61
C GLN A 8 -24.04 49.29 -19.60
N SER A 9 -25.35 49.37 -19.40
CA SER A 9 -26.09 48.46 -18.53
C SER A 9 -26.15 47.06 -19.11
N ALA A 10 -26.29 46.89 -20.42
CA ALA A 10 -26.27 45.57 -21.09
C ALA A 10 -24.89 44.92 -21.04
N ALA A 11 -23.80 45.67 -21.15
CA ALA A 11 -22.44 45.17 -21.04
C ALA A 11 -22.10 44.73 -19.61
N LEU A 12 -22.63 45.40 -18.57
CA LEU A 12 -22.44 44.99 -17.18
C LEU A 12 -23.21 43.70 -16.86
N LEU A 13 -24.43 43.53 -17.38
CA LEU A 13 -25.20 42.29 -17.20
C LEU A 13 -24.53 41.09 -17.91
N ALA A 14 -23.96 41.27 -19.08
CA ALA A 14 -23.23 40.26 -19.81
C ALA A 14 -21.94 39.81 -19.07
N ALA A 15 -21.24 40.76 -18.43
CA ALA A 15 -20.04 40.47 -17.64
C ALA A 15 -20.33 39.66 -16.33
N VAL A 16 -21.48 39.88 -15.72
CA VAL A 16 -21.91 39.18 -14.52
C VAL A 16 -22.34 37.74 -14.84
N SER A 17 -22.86 37.48 -16.05
CA SER A 17 -23.33 36.13 -16.46
C SER A 17 -22.20 35.13 -16.73
N THR A 18 -20.97 35.62 -17.00
CA THR A 18 -19.82 34.72 -17.25
C THR A 18 -19.11 34.26 -16.00
N PHE A 19 -19.43 34.83 -14.82
CA PHE A 19 -18.80 34.44 -13.56
C PHE A 19 -19.51 33.26 -12.84
N SER A 20 -20.62 32.73 -13.35
CA SER A 20 -21.48 31.79 -12.61
C SER A 20 -21.32 30.33 -13.00
N LEU A 21 -20.30 29.92 -13.75
CA LEU A 21 -20.10 28.51 -14.13
C LEU A 21 -18.74 27.96 -13.68
N ALA A 22 -18.21 28.40 -12.55
CA ALA A 22 -17.31 27.55 -11.80
C ALA A 22 -18.15 26.43 -11.17
N GLN A 23 -18.56 25.45 -11.99
CA GLN A 23 -19.10 24.19 -11.44
C GLN A 23 -18.03 23.64 -10.51
N ALA A 24 -18.33 23.61 -9.22
CA ALA A 24 -17.50 22.87 -8.28
C ALA A 24 -17.42 21.44 -8.82
N GLN A 25 -16.27 21.06 -9.35
CA GLN A 25 -16.04 19.72 -9.86
C GLN A 25 -16.29 18.75 -8.70
N THR A 26 -17.35 17.95 -8.82
CA THR A 26 -17.66 16.93 -7.82
C THR A 26 -16.57 15.88 -7.91
N LEU A 27 -15.71 15.84 -6.90
CA LEU A 27 -14.63 14.86 -6.85
C LEU A 27 -15.22 13.48 -6.54
N THR A 28 -14.71 12.45 -7.20
CA THR A 28 -15.03 11.06 -6.88
C THR A 28 -14.24 10.63 -5.65
N PRO A 29 -14.88 10.28 -4.53
CA PRO A 29 -14.17 9.81 -3.34
C PRO A 29 -13.58 8.42 -3.59
N ILE A 30 -12.33 8.21 -3.16
CA ILE A 30 -11.62 6.93 -3.22
C ILE A 30 -10.96 6.68 -1.88
N LYS A 31 -11.29 5.57 -1.23
CA LYS A 31 -10.60 5.06 -0.05
C LYS A 31 -9.55 4.07 -0.47
N PHE A 32 -8.29 4.38 -0.23
CA PHE A 32 -7.14 3.57 -0.61
C PHE A 32 -6.45 2.99 0.62
N GLN A 33 -6.34 1.67 0.69
CA GLN A 33 -5.68 0.95 1.78
C GLN A 33 -4.26 0.58 1.41
N LEU A 34 -3.26 1.05 2.16
CA LEU A 34 -1.90 0.50 2.09
C LEU A 34 -1.84 -0.85 2.83
N ASP A 35 -0.87 -1.64 2.46
CA ASP A 35 -0.57 -2.89 3.15
C ASP A 35 0.33 -2.70 4.38
N TRP A 36 0.98 -1.53 4.49
CA TRP A 36 1.92 -1.24 5.56
C TRP A 36 1.76 0.17 6.13
N ARG A 37 2.57 0.46 7.13
CA ARG A 37 2.62 1.75 7.81
C ARG A 37 3.15 2.84 6.88
N PHE A 38 2.95 4.10 7.29
CA PHE A 38 3.53 5.26 6.59
C PHE A 38 5.05 5.32 6.84
N GLU A 39 5.78 4.68 5.97
CA GLU A 39 7.24 4.67 5.90
C GLU A 39 7.69 5.18 4.53
N GLY A 40 8.99 5.14 4.22
CA GLY A 40 9.52 5.68 2.96
C GLY A 40 8.75 5.29 1.69
N PRO A 41 8.45 4.00 1.45
CA PRO A 41 7.71 3.57 0.26
C PRO A 41 6.29 4.14 0.15
N ALA A 42 5.65 4.50 1.27
CA ALA A 42 4.32 5.11 1.27
C ALA A 42 4.30 6.48 0.56
N ALA A 43 5.45 7.13 0.40
CA ALA A 43 5.56 8.42 -0.28
C ALA A 43 5.01 8.37 -1.72
N LEU A 44 5.09 7.22 -2.39
CA LEU A 44 4.53 7.01 -3.72
C LEU A 44 3.02 7.32 -3.78
N PHE A 45 2.29 7.00 -2.72
CA PHE A 45 0.85 7.18 -2.61
C PHE A 45 0.46 8.49 -1.92
N LEU A 46 1.22 8.91 -0.90
CA LEU A 46 0.93 10.11 -0.10
C LEU A 46 1.30 11.41 -0.82
N GLN A 47 2.36 11.41 -1.62
CA GLN A 47 2.82 12.61 -2.31
C GLN A 47 1.81 13.13 -3.36
N PRO A 48 1.15 12.28 -4.19
CA PRO A 48 0.09 12.73 -5.09
C PRO A 48 -1.12 13.34 -4.36
N VAL A 49 -1.47 12.84 -3.17
CA VAL A 49 -2.50 13.45 -2.33
C VAL A 49 -2.06 14.84 -1.89
N ALA A 50 -0.87 14.95 -1.28
CA ALA A 50 -0.35 16.21 -0.76
C ALA A 50 -0.15 17.29 -1.83
N LYS A 51 0.26 16.87 -3.05
CA LYS A 51 0.45 17.78 -4.19
C LYS A 51 -0.84 18.06 -4.98
N GLY A 52 -1.97 17.48 -4.60
CA GLY A 52 -3.25 17.70 -5.27
C GLY A 52 -3.39 17.05 -6.65
N HIS A 53 -2.50 16.11 -7.03
CA HIS A 53 -2.56 15.46 -8.34
C HIS A 53 -3.87 14.65 -8.51
N PHE A 54 -4.34 13.98 -7.47
CA PHE A 54 -5.61 13.28 -7.53
C PHE A 54 -6.79 14.24 -7.67
N LYS A 55 -6.78 15.36 -6.95
CA LYS A 55 -7.82 16.38 -7.07
C LYS A 55 -7.87 16.98 -8.47
N ALA A 56 -6.70 17.24 -9.07
CA ALA A 56 -6.61 17.71 -10.46
C ALA A 56 -7.17 16.68 -11.46
N ALA A 57 -7.16 15.39 -11.12
CA ALA A 57 -7.76 14.31 -11.90
C ALA A 57 -9.24 14.04 -11.54
N GLY A 58 -9.88 14.86 -10.71
CA GLY A 58 -11.27 14.70 -10.31
C GLY A 58 -11.50 13.68 -9.19
N LEU A 59 -10.44 13.30 -8.45
CA LEU A 59 -10.51 12.29 -7.40
C LEU A 59 -10.23 12.91 -6.03
N ASP A 60 -10.99 12.48 -5.01
CA ASP A 60 -10.73 12.77 -3.60
C ASP A 60 -10.23 11.50 -2.92
N VAL A 61 -8.90 11.30 -2.94
CA VAL A 61 -8.26 10.08 -2.46
C VAL A 61 -7.84 10.23 -1.00
N THR A 62 -8.36 9.32 -0.16
CA THR A 62 -7.90 9.12 1.22
C THR A 62 -7.03 7.87 1.26
N VAL A 63 -5.82 7.98 1.83
CA VAL A 63 -4.88 6.86 1.95
C VAL A 63 -4.71 6.51 3.42
N ASP A 64 -4.98 5.25 3.77
CA ASP A 64 -4.84 4.75 5.13
C ASP A 64 -3.72 3.71 5.23
N ALA A 65 -3.01 3.75 6.37
CA ALA A 65 -1.96 2.79 6.68
C ALA A 65 -2.56 1.40 6.93
N GLY A 66 -1.78 0.35 6.58
CA GLY A 66 -2.11 -1.03 6.82
C GLY A 66 -1.18 -1.71 7.81
N ASN A 67 -1.42 -3.00 8.01
CA ASN A 67 -0.64 -3.88 8.86
C ASN A 67 -0.44 -5.27 8.25
N GLY A 68 -0.38 -5.34 6.92
CA GLY A 68 -0.12 -6.55 6.14
C GLY A 68 -1.00 -6.66 4.90
N SER A 69 -0.44 -7.21 3.83
CA SER A 69 -1.12 -7.35 2.53
C SER A 69 -2.42 -8.15 2.62
N GLY A 70 -2.47 -9.21 3.44
CA GLY A 70 -3.71 -9.98 3.65
C GLY A 70 -4.85 -9.13 4.21
N GLY A 71 -4.55 -8.22 5.14
CA GLY A 71 -5.53 -7.28 5.69
C GLY A 71 -6.02 -6.28 4.66
N ALA A 72 -5.12 -5.75 3.81
CA ALA A 72 -5.50 -4.83 2.74
C ALA A 72 -6.43 -5.51 1.73
N VAL A 73 -6.10 -6.73 1.29
CA VAL A 73 -6.95 -7.54 0.38
C VAL A 73 -8.33 -7.78 0.97
N GLN A 74 -8.43 -8.16 2.24
CA GLN A 74 -9.72 -8.40 2.91
C GLN A 74 -10.58 -7.14 2.98
N ARG A 75 -9.97 -5.97 3.25
CA ARG A 75 -10.70 -4.70 3.33
C ARG A 75 -11.24 -4.25 1.99
N VAL A 76 -10.52 -4.50 0.90
CA VAL A 76 -11.03 -4.26 -0.46
C VAL A 76 -12.13 -5.25 -0.78
N ALA A 77 -11.96 -6.55 -0.48
CA ALA A 77 -12.98 -7.57 -0.70
C ALA A 77 -14.28 -7.29 0.04
N SER A 78 -14.21 -6.74 1.26
CA SER A 78 -15.39 -6.38 2.06
C SER A 78 -16.07 -5.09 1.60
N GLY A 79 -15.49 -4.33 0.65
CA GLY A 79 -16.00 -3.03 0.23
C GLY A 79 -15.72 -1.88 1.22
N SER A 80 -14.95 -2.12 2.28
CA SER A 80 -14.55 -1.07 3.22
C SER A 80 -13.59 -0.06 2.59
N TYR A 81 -12.87 -0.48 1.55
CA TYR A 81 -11.98 0.30 0.72
C TYR A 81 -12.23 0.00 -0.76
N ASP A 82 -12.09 1.02 -1.60
CA ASP A 82 -12.32 0.90 -3.04
C ASP A 82 -11.11 0.27 -3.74
N MET A 83 -9.92 0.59 -3.26
CA MET A 83 -8.64 0.13 -3.81
C MET A 83 -7.63 -0.14 -2.68
N GLY A 84 -6.58 -0.86 -3.01
CA GLY A 84 -5.48 -1.07 -2.07
C GLY A 84 -4.17 -1.42 -2.78
N PHE A 85 -3.09 -1.29 -2.02
CA PHE A 85 -1.77 -1.81 -2.37
C PHE A 85 -1.50 -3.05 -1.53
N ALA A 86 -1.13 -4.15 -2.17
CA ALA A 86 -0.86 -5.42 -1.51
C ALA A 86 0.08 -6.28 -2.35
N ASP A 87 0.74 -7.25 -1.70
CA ASP A 87 1.47 -8.30 -2.39
C ASP A 87 0.50 -9.17 -3.20
N LEU A 88 0.85 -9.48 -4.45
CA LEU A 88 0.00 -10.27 -5.33
C LEU A 88 -0.25 -11.68 -4.78
N ALA A 89 0.70 -12.27 -4.05
CA ALA A 89 0.51 -13.57 -3.41
C ALA A 89 -0.64 -13.55 -2.39
N ALA A 90 -0.85 -12.42 -1.69
CA ALA A 90 -1.99 -12.27 -0.77
C ALA A 90 -3.34 -12.23 -1.52
N VAL A 91 -3.37 -11.66 -2.72
CA VAL A 91 -4.57 -11.71 -3.58
C VAL A 91 -4.85 -13.14 -4.03
N MET A 92 -3.82 -13.85 -4.50
CA MET A 92 -3.93 -15.26 -4.90
C MET A 92 -4.39 -16.14 -3.75
N GLU A 93 -3.82 -15.96 -2.55
CA GLU A 93 -4.21 -16.68 -1.34
C GLU A 93 -5.68 -16.40 -0.96
N PHE A 94 -6.11 -15.13 -1.04
CA PHE A 94 -7.51 -14.79 -0.80
C PHE A 94 -8.46 -15.52 -1.76
N HIS A 95 -8.13 -15.55 -3.05
CA HIS A 95 -8.93 -16.24 -4.06
C HIS A 95 -9.00 -17.77 -3.80
N ALA A 96 -7.87 -18.37 -3.42
CA ALA A 96 -7.81 -19.80 -3.14
C ALA A 96 -8.64 -20.20 -1.89
N ASN A 97 -8.58 -19.35 -0.86
CA ASN A 97 -9.27 -19.60 0.41
C ASN A 97 -10.74 -19.19 0.39
N ASN A 98 -11.18 -18.40 -0.60
CA ASN A 98 -12.54 -17.88 -0.71
C ASN A 98 -13.08 -18.09 -2.13
N PRO A 99 -13.24 -19.35 -2.60
CA PRO A 99 -13.64 -19.65 -3.97
C PRO A 99 -15.02 -19.08 -4.33
N ASP A 100 -15.92 -18.97 -3.36
CA ASP A 100 -17.31 -18.52 -3.56
C ASP A 100 -17.53 -17.03 -3.24
N ALA A 101 -16.48 -16.28 -2.89
CA ALA A 101 -16.62 -14.86 -2.59
C ALA A 101 -17.12 -14.08 -3.82
N GLN A 102 -18.16 -13.27 -3.63
CA GLN A 102 -18.77 -12.46 -4.70
C GLN A 102 -17.86 -11.31 -5.12
N ASN A 103 -17.17 -10.70 -4.17
CA ASN A 103 -16.29 -9.54 -4.39
C ASN A 103 -14.83 -9.95 -4.23
N LYS A 104 -14.24 -10.50 -5.31
CA LYS A 104 -12.82 -10.87 -5.32
C LYS A 104 -11.99 -9.70 -5.84
N PRO A 105 -11.05 -9.17 -5.05
CA PRO A 105 -10.14 -8.14 -5.53
C PRO A 105 -9.35 -8.61 -6.75
N VAL A 106 -9.14 -7.73 -7.72
CA VAL A 106 -8.33 -7.98 -8.92
C VAL A 106 -7.13 -7.04 -8.94
N ALA A 107 -5.99 -7.53 -9.38
CA ALA A 107 -4.81 -6.70 -9.60
C ALA A 107 -4.97 -5.93 -10.92
N VAL A 108 -4.89 -4.60 -10.84
CA VAL A 108 -5.06 -3.71 -12.00
C VAL A 108 -3.74 -3.05 -12.43
N MET A 109 -2.73 -3.05 -11.54
CA MET A 109 -1.41 -2.47 -11.83
C MET A 109 -0.34 -3.12 -10.96
N MET A 110 0.85 -3.29 -11.51
CA MET A 110 2.05 -3.70 -10.76
C MET A 110 2.91 -2.48 -10.48
N VAL A 111 3.22 -2.26 -9.19
CA VAL A 111 4.12 -1.18 -8.74
C VAL A 111 5.58 -1.64 -8.78
N TYR A 112 5.84 -2.87 -8.36
CA TYR A 112 7.17 -3.49 -8.39
C TYR A 112 7.20 -4.66 -9.37
N ASN A 113 8.12 -4.65 -10.32
CA ASN A 113 8.31 -5.76 -11.26
C ASN A 113 8.93 -7.01 -10.60
N ASN A 114 9.71 -6.80 -9.54
CA ASN A 114 10.26 -7.85 -8.69
C ASN A 114 9.82 -7.58 -7.26
N THR A 115 9.59 -8.66 -6.50
CA THR A 115 9.25 -8.51 -5.09
C THR A 115 10.38 -7.79 -4.33
N PRO A 116 10.10 -6.75 -3.54
CA PRO A 116 11.08 -6.14 -2.66
C PRO A 116 11.28 -6.95 -1.37
N ALA A 117 10.46 -7.97 -1.13
CA ALA A 117 10.55 -8.80 0.07
C ALA A 117 11.93 -9.45 0.21
N SER A 118 12.53 -9.27 1.36
CA SER A 118 13.90 -9.68 1.65
C SER A 118 14.01 -10.32 3.02
N VAL A 119 15.04 -11.12 3.22
CA VAL A 119 15.51 -11.54 4.55
C VAL A 119 16.76 -10.73 4.87
N MET A 120 16.72 -10.00 5.96
CA MET A 120 17.82 -9.12 6.39
C MET A 120 18.47 -9.67 7.65
N ALA A 121 19.79 -9.71 7.65
CA ALA A 121 20.59 -10.13 8.80
C ALA A 121 21.73 -9.13 9.04
N LEU A 122 22.24 -9.06 10.25
CA LEU A 122 23.42 -8.24 10.53
C LEU A 122 24.65 -8.84 9.85
N LYS A 123 25.48 -8.00 9.27
CA LYS A 123 26.74 -8.44 8.63
C LYS A 123 27.60 -9.32 9.55
N LYS A 124 27.63 -9.01 10.85
CA LYS A 124 28.38 -9.75 11.85
C LYS A 124 27.81 -11.16 12.17
N SER A 125 26.57 -11.47 11.72
CA SER A 125 25.94 -12.78 11.99
C SER A 125 26.54 -13.93 11.17
N GLY A 126 27.28 -13.60 10.09
CA GLY A 126 27.81 -14.59 9.15
C GLY A 126 26.78 -15.20 8.21
N ILE A 127 25.53 -14.75 8.25
CA ILE A 127 24.49 -15.16 7.29
C ILE A 127 24.76 -14.43 5.98
N THR A 128 25.17 -15.16 4.94
CA THR A 128 25.58 -14.60 3.64
C THR A 128 24.81 -15.19 2.46
N LYS A 129 24.14 -16.33 2.67
CA LYS A 129 23.36 -17.04 1.66
C LYS A 129 22.11 -17.68 2.30
N PRO A 130 21.10 -18.02 1.51
CA PRO A 130 19.85 -18.59 2.04
C PRO A 130 20.05 -19.82 2.92
N ALA A 131 20.95 -20.73 2.58
CA ALA A 131 21.19 -21.95 3.34
C ALA A 131 21.65 -21.69 4.79
N ASP A 132 22.30 -20.54 5.05
CA ASP A 132 22.78 -20.15 6.38
C ASP A 132 21.63 -19.83 7.36
N LEU A 133 20.40 -19.70 6.84
CA LEU A 133 19.19 -19.53 7.66
C LEU A 133 18.72 -20.79 8.35
N THR A 134 19.24 -21.96 7.97
CA THR A 134 18.88 -23.23 8.60
C THR A 134 19.17 -23.21 10.09
N GLY A 135 18.16 -23.55 10.92
CA GLY A 135 18.24 -23.53 12.38
C GLY A 135 18.18 -22.14 13.01
N LYS A 136 18.14 -21.07 12.22
CA LYS A 136 18.13 -19.70 12.71
C LYS A 136 16.76 -19.25 13.21
N LYS A 137 16.78 -18.25 14.10
CA LYS A 137 15.62 -17.57 14.62
C LYS A 137 15.28 -16.35 13.76
N LEU A 138 14.15 -16.39 13.07
CA LEU A 138 13.67 -15.33 12.21
C LEU A 138 12.55 -14.53 12.90
N GLY A 139 12.62 -13.22 12.81
CA GLY A 139 11.64 -12.30 13.36
C GLY A 139 10.76 -11.67 12.29
N ALA A 140 9.45 -11.73 12.49
CA ALA A 140 8.48 -11.00 11.65
C ALA A 140 7.11 -10.93 12.32
N PRO A 141 6.28 -9.93 11.97
CA PRO A 141 4.85 -9.97 12.27
C PRO A 141 4.18 -11.21 11.64
N VAL A 142 3.15 -11.75 12.30
CA VAL A 142 2.45 -12.95 11.76
C VAL A 142 1.76 -12.71 10.41
N PHE A 143 1.38 -11.47 10.14
CA PHE A 143 0.71 -11.03 8.91
C PHE A 143 1.67 -10.46 7.85
N ASP A 144 2.99 -10.51 8.10
CA ASP A 144 4.02 -10.04 7.17
C ASP A 144 4.04 -10.89 5.90
N ALA A 145 4.03 -10.24 4.73
CA ALA A 145 3.98 -10.90 3.43
C ALA A 145 5.23 -11.78 3.19
N GLY A 146 6.42 -11.28 3.60
CA GLY A 146 7.67 -12.02 3.48
C GLY A 146 7.66 -13.30 4.32
N ARG A 147 7.15 -13.23 5.57
CA ARG A 147 6.97 -14.42 6.42
C ARG A 147 6.00 -15.43 5.80
N ARG A 148 4.89 -14.97 5.22
CA ARG A 148 3.89 -15.84 4.59
C ARG A 148 4.41 -16.51 3.32
N ALA A 149 5.21 -15.79 2.52
CA ALA A 149 5.86 -16.31 1.32
C ALA A 149 7.11 -17.16 1.62
N PHE A 150 7.65 -17.08 2.85
CA PHE A 150 8.91 -17.75 3.23
C PHE A 150 8.94 -19.26 2.95
N PRO A 151 7.86 -20.05 3.13
CA PRO A 151 7.88 -21.48 2.80
C PRO A 151 8.25 -21.78 1.34
N ILE A 152 7.84 -20.92 0.41
CA ILE A 152 8.21 -21.02 -1.01
C ILE A 152 9.69 -20.76 -1.18
N PHE A 153 10.21 -19.68 -0.60
CA PHE A 153 11.63 -19.32 -0.60
C PHE A 153 12.48 -20.40 0.06
N GLN A 154 12.04 -20.93 1.20
CA GLN A 154 12.68 -21.99 1.95
C GLN A 154 12.85 -23.25 1.10
N LYS A 155 11.78 -23.71 0.46
CA LYS A 155 11.79 -24.87 -0.42
C LYS A 155 12.71 -24.67 -1.62
N ALA A 156 12.60 -23.52 -2.28
CA ALA A 156 13.38 -23.21 -3.49
C ALA A 156 14.89 -23.13 -3.22
N ASN A 157 15.32 -22.82 -2.01
CA ASN A 157 16.73 -22.65 -1.62
C ASN A 157 17.25 -23.76 -0.71
N GLY A 158 16.50 -24.84 -0.50
CA GLY A 158 16.94 -25.95 0.34
C GLY A 158 17.21 -25.57 1.80
N ILE A 159 16.51 -24.54 2.33
CA ILE A 159 16.68 -24.09 3.71
C ILE A 159 15.99 -25.10 4.62
N GLY A 160 16.71 -25.60 5.64
CA GLY A 160 16.13 -26.46 6.67
C GLY A 160 15.14 -25.72 7.59
N ALA A 161 14.80 -26.37 8.70
CA ALA A 161 13.87 -25.76 9.67
C ALA A 161 14.40 -24.43 10.21
N VAL A 162 13.51 -23.45 10.35
CA VAL A 162 13.76 -22.14 10.98
C VAL A 162 12.81 -21.95 12.16
N GLN A 163 13.18 -21.09 13.11
CA GLN A 163 12.34 -20.75 14.25
C GLN A 163 11.76 -19.35 14.05
N TRP A 164 10.43 -19.20 14.14
CA TRP A 164 9.80 -17.90 14.00
C TRP A 164 9.51 -17.26 15.36
N THR A 165 9.92 -16.01 15.49
CA THR A 165 9.52 -15.13 16.58
C THR A 165 8.53 -14.09 16.04
N ALA A 166 7.31 -14.11 16.57
CA ALA A 166 6.32 -13.08 16.28
C ALA A 166 6.69 -11.79 17.00
N MET A 167 6.53 -10.66 16.32
CA MET A 167 6.81 -9.35 16.88
C MET A 167 5.97 -8.28 16.19
N ASP A 168 5.82 -7.14 16.85
CA ASP A 168 5.22 -5.97 16.24
C ASP A 168 6.16 -5.31 15.22
N PRO A 169 5.64 -4.73 14.14
CA PRO A 169 6.45 -4.13 13.09
C PRO A 169 7.55 -3.17 13.57
N PRO A 170 7.30 -2.25 14.56
CA PRO A 170 8.33 -1.33 15.04
C PRO A 170 9.49 -1.98 15.79
N LEU A 171 9.34 -3.24 16.18
CA LEU A 171 10.34 -3.95 16.99
C LEU A 171 11.35 -4.75 16.16
N ARG A 172 11.10 -4.94 14.85
CA ARG A 172 11.93 -5.80 13.99
C ARG A 172 13.42 -5.46 14.08
N GLU A 173 13.75 -4.24 13.72
CA GLU A 173 15.12 -3.77 13.64
C GLU A 173 15.78 -3.77 15.02
N THR A 174 15.04 -3.37 16.06
CA THR A 174 15.54 -3.35 17.44
C THR A 174 15.87 -4.76 17.91
N MET A 175 15.00 -5.75 17.70
CA MET A 175 15.22 -7.13 18.10
C MET A 175 16.36 -7.77 17.32
N LEU A 176 16.54 -7.43 16.03
CA LEU A 176 17.67 -7.86 15.23
C LEU A 176 18.98 -7.29 15.78
N VAL A 177 19.03 -5.99 16.07
CA VAL A 177 20.26 -5.33 16.58
C VAL A 177 20.65 -5.87 17.96
N ARG A 178 19.66 -6.14 18.81
CA ARG A 178 19.87 -6.74 20.14
C ARG A 178 20.30 -8.21 20.07
N GLY A 179 20.06 -8.90 18.96
CA GLY A 179 20.33 -10.33 18.81
C GLY A 179 19.24 -11.25 19.37
N ASP A 180 18.03 -10.72 19.61
CA ASP A 180 16.87 -11.50 20.03
C ASP A 180 16.43 -12.44 18.88
N VAL A 181 16.72 -12.06 17.64
CA VAL A 181 16.56 -12.86 16.41
C VAL A 181 17.82 -12.74 15.54
N ASP A 182 18.07 -13.75 14.69
CA ASP A 182 19.24 -13.81 13.79
C ASP A 182 18.99 -13.05 12.48
N ALA A 183 17.74 -13.02 12.03
CA ALA A 183 17.31 -12.32 10.81
C ALA A 183 15.85 -11.87 10.93
N ILE A 184 15.45 -10.94 10.06
CA ILE A 184 14.09 -10.43 9.96
C ILE A 184 13.64 -10.43 8.51
N THR A 185 12.32 -10.49 8.26
CA THR A 185 11.75 -10.20 6.95
C THR A 185 11.40 -8.71 6.85
N GLY A 186 11.43 -8.18 5.63
CA GLY A 186 11.08 -6.79 5.36
C GLY A 186 11.36 -6.36 3.91
N PHE A 187 11.15 -5.10 3.62
CA PHE A 187 11.51 -4.42 2.36
C PHE A 187 11.60 -2.90 2.56
#